data_7b289d0ae67c3b10d66a98584231a425
#
_entry.id   7b289d0ae67c3b10d66a98584231a425
#
_cell.length_a   1.000
_cell.length_b   1.000
_cell.length_c   1.000
_cell.angle_alpha   90.00
_cell.angle_beta   90.00
_cell.angle_gamma   90.00
#
_symmetry.space_group_name_H-M   'P 1'
#
loop_
_entity.id
_entity.type
_entity.pdbx_description
1 polymer ?
#
loop_
_entity_poly.entity_id
_entity_poly.type
_entity_poly.pdbx_seq_one_letter_code
_entity_poly.pdbx_strand_id
1 'polypeptide(L)' 'MNVDLPLLRNLITKRSDDIEKSVTGTGYLARTVIGIGTFLLDNEGNIDLLTAKQKVIFEKFLVPLLGGGQASKMPR' A
#
# COMPACT_ATOMS: atom_id res chain seq x y z
N MET A 1 -7.85 -4.51 11.57
CA MET A 1 -6.85 -3.46 11.51
C MET A 1 -7.08 -2.60 10.29
N ASN A 2 -7.03 -1.31 10.47
CA ASN A 2 -7.29 -0.39 9.36
C ASN A 2 -6.06 0.39 8.99
N VAL A 3 -6.03 0.80 7.73
CA VAL A 3 -4.94 1.59 7.19
C VAL A 3 -5.15 3.06 7.50
N ASP A 4 -4.06 3.80 7.64
CA ASP A 4 -4.14 5.25 7.78
C ASP A 4 -4.59 5.84 6.43
N LEU A 5 -5.83 6.29 6.36
CA LEU A 5 -6.40 6.76 5.09
C LEU A 5 -5.69 7.98 4.52
N PRO A 6 -5.37 9.00 5.31
CA PRO A 6 -4.65 10.14 4.74
C PRO A 6 -3.31 9.77 4.13
N LEU A 7 -2.56 8.87 4.78
CA LEU A 7 -1.29 8.43 4.23
C LEU A 7 -1.49 7.62 2.97
N LEU A 8 -2.49 6.74 2.96
CA LEU A 8 -2.77 5.93 1.79
C LEU A 8 -3.18 6.79 0.62
N ARG A 9 -4.05 7.77 0.86
CA ARG A 9 -4.48 8.67 -0.19
C ARG A 9 -3.31 9.44 -0.78
N ASN A 10 -2.44 9.94 0.10
CA ASN A 10 -1.26 10.68 -0.34
C ASN A 10 -0.36 9.80 -1.19
N LEU A 11 -0.16 8.56 -0.75
CA LEU A 11 0.69 7.62 -1.47
C LEU A 11 0.15 7.38 -2.88
N ILE A 12 -1.14 7.16 -3.01
CA ILE A 12 -1.75 6.84 -4.29
C ILE A 12 -1.80 8.04 -5.21
N THR A 13 -2.07 9.24 -4.67
CA THR A 13 -2.27 10.41 -5.51
C THR A 13 -0.99 11.19 -5.76
N LYS A 14 -0.06 11.19 -4.81
CA LYS A 14 1.14 12.04 -4.95
C LYS A 14 2.44 11.25 -4.95
N ARG A 15 2.41 10.02 -4.49
CA ARG A 15 3.62 9.21 -4.40
C ARG A 15 3.51 7.93 -5.23
N SER A 16 2.73 7.99 -6.31
CA SER A 16 2.59 6.81 -7.16
C SER A 16 3.92 6.37 -7.75
N ASP A 17 4.87 7.28 -7.91
CA ASP A 17 6.21 6.92 -8.37
C ASP A 17 6.88 5.94 -7.42
N ASP A 18 6.64 6.10 -6.11
CA ASP A 18 7.21 5.18 -5.14
C ASP A 18 6.63 3.78 -5.32
N ILE A 19 5.35 3.71 -5.65
CA ILE A 19 4.71 2.43 -5.92
C ILE A 19 5.32 1.81 -7.16
N GLU A 20 5.53 2.60 -8.22
CA GLU A 20 6.12 2.08 -9.44
C GLU A 20 7.53 1.55 -9.19
N LYS A 21 8.30 2.24 -8.38
CA LYS A 21 9.64 1.77 -8.05
C LYS A 21 9.60 0.47 -7.24
N SER A 22 8.62 0.35 -6.37
CA SER A 22 8.48 -0.84 -5.55
C SER A 22 8.22 -2.10 -6.36
N VAL A 23 7.47 -1.97 -7.44
CA VAL A 23 7.10 -3.14 -8.23
C VAL A 23 8.08 -3.44 -9.36
N THR A 24 9.00 -2.52 -9.65
CA THR A 24 9.96 -2.71 -10.73
C THR A 24 10.77 -3.98 -10.49
N GLY A 25 10.81 -4.83 -11.49
CA GLY A 25 11.57 -6.07 -11.42
C GLY A 25 10.89 -7.20 -10.67
N THR A 26 9.66 -6.99 -10.19
CA THR A 26 8.97 -8.02 -9.39
C THR A 26 7.95 -8.83 -10.19
N GLY A 27 7.58 -8.35 -11.37
CA GLY A 27 6.50 -8.98 -12.13
C GLY A 27 5.13 -8.46 -11.78
N TYR A 28 4.99 -7.68 -10.73
CA TYR A 28 3.73 -7.04 -10.40
C TYR A 28 3.62 -5.72 -11.12
N LEU A 29 2.37 -5.25 -11.29
CA LEU A 29 2.11 -3.97 -11.95
C LEU A 29 1.75 -2.91 -10.93
N ALA A 30 2.25 -1.69 -11.16
CA ALA A 30 1.94 -0.59 -10.26
C ALA A 30 0.43 -0.36 -10.19
N ARG A 31 -0.28 -0.47 -11.32
CA ARG A 31 -1.72 -0.24 -11.32
C ARG A 31 -2.46 -1.27 -10.46
N THR A 32 -1.94 -2.48 -10.34
CA THR A 32 -2.54 -3.48 -9.47
C THR A 32 -2.45 -3.02 -8.02
N VAL A 33 -1.28 -2.53 -7.62
CA VAL A 33 -1.08 -2.05 -6.27
C VAL A 33 -1.93 -0.81 -6.01
N ILE A 34 -1.97 0.11 -6.95
CA ILE A 34 -2.77 1.32 -6.84
C ILE A 34 -4.26 0.96 -6.75
N GLY A 35 -4.69 -0.02 -7.53
CA GLY A 35 -6.08 -0.48 -7.47
C GLY A 35 -6.46 -1.01 -6.11
N ILE A 36 -5.56 -1.76 -5.48
CA ILE A 36 -5.80 -2.27 -4.13
C ILE A 36 -5.92 -1.10 -3.15
N GLY A 37 -5.03 -0.12 -3.28
CA GLY A 37 -5.09 1.04 -2.42
C GLY A 37 -6.37 1.84 -2.60
N THR A 38 -6.80 2.01 -3.86
CA THR A 38 -8.04 2.72 -4.15
C THR A 38 -9.24 1.99 -3.55
N PHE A 39 -9.25 0.66 -3.68
CA PHE A 39 -10.30 -0.15 -3.07
C PHE A 39 -10.36 0.09 -1.56
N LEU A 40 -9.20 0.14 -0.93
CA LEU A 40 -9.15 0.39 0.52
C LEU A 40 -9.66 1.78 0.86
N LEU A 41 -9.33 2.79 0.06
CA LEU A 41 -9.85 4.13 0.30
C LEU A 41 -11.37 4.14 0.23
N ASP A 42 -11.93 3.40 -0.72
CA ASP A 42 -13.37 3.33 -0.88
C ASP A 42 -14.05 2.55 0.24
N ASN A 43 -13.30 1.75 0.98
CA ASN A 43 -13.82 0.89 2.03
C ASN A 43 -13.20 1.21 3.39
N GLU A 44 -12.81 2.47 3.57
CA GLU A 44 -12.35 2.98 4.86
C GLU A 44 -11.11 2.26 5.41
N GLY A 45 -10.30 1.72 4.52
CA GLY A 45 -9.06 1.08 4.94
C GLY A 45 -9.25 -0.30 5.56
N ASN A 46 -10.40 -0.91 5.35
CA ASN A 46 -10.69 -2.20 5.96
C ASN A 46 -9.97 -3.32 5.21
N ILE A 47 -8.82 -3.72 5.72
CA ILE A 47 -7.98 -4.73 5.09
C ILE A 47 -8.67 -6.08 5.01
N ASP A 48 -9.60 -6.35 5.92
CA ASP A 48 -10.29 -7.64 5.94
C ASP A 48 -11.12 -7.87 4.69
N LEU A 49 -11.42 -6.82 3.94
CA LEU A 49 -12.18 -6.98 2.70
C LEU A 49 -11.32 -7.43 1.53
N LEU A 50 -10.01 -7.42 1.68
CA LEU A 50 -9.12 -7.87 0.61
C LEU A 50 -9.11 -9.39 0.52
N THR A 51 -8.94 -9.91 -0.70
CA THR A 51 -8.72 -11.34 -0.86
C THR A 51 -7.35 -11.69 -0.29
N ALA A 52 -7.08 -12.99 -0.11
CA ALA A 52 -5.78 -13.41 0.41
C ALA A 52 -4.65 -12.90 -0.48
N LYS A 53 -4.82 -12.98 -1.80
CA LYS A 53 -3.80 -12.53 -2.73
C LYS A 53 -3.59 -11.02 -2.63
N GLN A 54 -4.69 -10.27 -2.50
CA GLN A 54 -4.59 -8.83 -2.36
C GLN A 54 -3.90 -8.43 -1.06
N LYS A 55 -4.15 -9.18 0.01
CA LYS A 55 -3.47 -8.91 1.27
C LYS A 55 -1.97 -9.08 1.14
N VAL A 56 -1.54 -10.11 0.43
CA VAL A 56 -0.11 -10.35 0.22
C VAL A 56 0.49 -9.16 -0.53
N ILE A 57 -0.16 -8.71 -1.58
CA ILE A 57 0.33 -7.58 -2.37
C ILE A 57 0.35 -6.31 -1.52
N PHE A 58 -0.70 -6.08 -0.75
CA PHE A 58 -0.77 -4.93 0.12
C PHE A 58 0.40 -4.92 1.11
N GLU A 59 0.64 -6.05 1.76
CA GLU A 59 1.69 -6.13 2.76
C GLU A 59 3.07 -6.00 2.14
N LYS A 60 3.23 -6.51 0.94
CA LYS A 60 4.53 -6.49 0.30
C LYS A 60 4.91 -5.12 -0.23
N PHE A 61 3.95 -4.38 -0.77
CA PHE A 61 4.24 -3.13 -1.46
C PHE A 61 3.72 -1.89 -0.77
N LEU A 62 2.55 -1.95 -0.15
CA LEU A 62 1.96 -0.75 0.44
C LEU A 62 2.38 -0.53 1.89
N VAL A 63 2.48 -1.57 2.68
CA VAL A 63 2.84 -1.41 4.08
C VAL A 63 4.20 -0.70 4.24
N PRO A 64 5.24 -1.11 3.52
CA PRO A 64 6.52 -0.41 3.66
C PRO A 64 6.44 1.07 3.30
N LEU A 65 5.60 1.40 2.30
CA LEU A 65 5.49 2.78 1.84
C LEU A 65 4.58 3.61 2.74
N LEU A 66 3.68 2.95 3.48
CA LEU A 66 2.78 3.65 4.37
C LEU A 66 3.42 3.96 5.72
N GLY A 67 4.72 3.83 5.77
CA GLY A 67 5.37 4.22 6.98
C GLY A 67 5.71 3.07 7.88
N GLY A 68 5.44 1.90 7.42
CA GLY A 68 5.95 0.77 8.13
C GLY A 68 7.42 0.89 8.23
N GLY A 69 7.98 1.50 7.24
CA GLY A 69 9.37 1.69 7.26
C GLY A 69 9.80 2.69 8.28
N GLN A 70 8.98 3.63 8.59
CA GLN A 70 9.41 4.54 9.56
C GLN A 70 9.19 4.00 10.91
N ALA A 71 8.40 3.07 10.97
CA ALA A 71 8.32 2.40 12.19
C ALA A 71 9.65 1.88 12.47
N SER A 72 10.16 1.85 11.50
CA SER A 72 11.33 1.55 11.81
C SER A 72 12.05 2.60 12.33
N LYS A 73 11.55 3.13 12.47
CA LYS A 73 12.13 3.76 13.05
C LYS A 73 12.42 3.58 14.20
N MET A 74 12.38 2.93 14.13
CA MET A 74 12.65 2.77 14.95
C MET A 74 13.20 2.64 15.51
N PRO A 75 13.34 2.65 15.77
CA PRO A 75 13.83 2.63 16.31
C PRO A 75 14.49 2.34 16.71
N ARG A 76 14.83 2.38 16.53
CA ARG A 76 15.59 2.08 16.72
C ARG A 76 16.25 2.17 17.21
#